data_2b4edaafaa36de6ef9ba4ee675237b07
#
_entry.id   2b4edaafaa36de6ef9ba4ee675237b07
#
_cell.length_a   1.000
_cell.length_b   1.000
_cell.length_c   1.000
_cell.angle_alpha   90.00
_cell.angle_beta   90.00
_cell.angle_gamma   90.00
#
_symmetry.space_group_name_H-M   'P 1'
#
loop_
_entity.id
_entity.type
_entity.pdbx_description
1 polymer ?
#
loop_
_entity_poly.entity_id
_entity_poly.type
_entity_poly.pdbx_seq_one_letter_code
_entity_poly.pdbx_strand_id
1 'polypeptide(L)'
;MTAQPFTFTAFAGRYRLRIKRDACGDLIAPGKFGHLYEHDAGRFGIVLEAPADTARLDRTLRARKLRAIAAGFLLHQEGDCEAILLFDPADVKQVGLAIRLIQAKKIRKLPQPTDAQLRARALFSSKARSRRP
;
A
#
# COMPACT_ATOMS: atom_id res chain seq x y z
N MET A 1 -30.05 -0.85 2.16
CA MET A 1 -29.08 -1.92 2.23
C MET A 1 -27.69 -1.34 2.37
N THR A 2 -27.13 -1.45 3.54
CA THR A 2 -25.81 -0.93 3.80
C THR A 2 -24.78 -1.86 3.17
N ALA A 3 -23.99 -1.33 2.26
CA ALA A 3 -22.83 -2.04 1.77
C ALA A 3 -22.00 -2.48 2.97
N GLN A 4 -21.63 -3.75 3.04
CA GLN A 4 -20.72 -4.21 4.08
C GLN A 4 -19.44 -3.40 4.01
N PRO A 5 -18.94 -2.88 5.14
CA PRO A 5 -17.67 -2.18 5.13
C PRO A 5 -16.59 -3.12 4.61
N PHE A 6 -15.73 -2.60 3.75
CA PHE A 6 -14.58 -3.37 3.30
C PHE A 6 -13.73 -3.76 4.51
N THR A 7 -13.43 -5.05 4.64
CA THR A 7 -12.40 -5.45 5.60
C THR A 7 -11.06 -4.93 5.10
N PHE A 8 -10.16 -4.64 6.02
CA PHE A 8 -8.81 -4.19 5.63
C PHE A 8 -8.09 -5.24 4.78
N THR A 9 -8.26 -6.51 5.13
CA THR A 9 -7.67 -7.62 4.38
C THR A 9 -8.18 -7.68 2.93
N ALA A 10 -9.49 -7.52 2.73
CA ALA A 10 -10.08 -7.49 1.39
C ALA A 10 -9.59 -6.29 0.58
N PHE A 11 -9.51 -5.12 1.22
CA PHE A 11 -8.97 -3.92 0.62
C PHE A 11 -7.51 -4.13 0.17
N ALA A 12 -6.67 -4.62 1.07
CA ALA A 12 -5.27 -4.88 0.76
C ALA A 12 -5.11 -5.89 -0.38
N GLY A 13 -5.93 -6.93 -0.40
CA GLY A 13 -5.95 -7.92 -1.47
C GLY A 13 -6.31 -7.31 -2.82
N ARG A 14 -7.32 -6.44 -2.85
CA ARG A 14 -7.77 -5.76 -4.08
C ARG A 14 -6.67 -4.91 -4.70
N TYR A 15 -5.88 -4.22 -3.90
CA TYR A 15 -4.80 -3.36 -4.36
C TYR A 15 -3.43 -4.02 -4.29
N ARG A 16 -3.39 -5.30 -3.92
CA ARG A 16 -2.16 -6.11 -3.82
C ARG A 16 -1.13 -5.51 -2.88
N LEU A 17 -1.60 -4.96 -1.78
CA LEU A 17 -0.73 -4.38 -0.77
C LEU A 17 -0.22 -5.47 0.17
N ARG A 18 1.03 -5.36 0.56
CA ARG A 18 1.57 -6.17 1.65
C ARG A 18 0.92 -5.73 2.95
N ILE A 19 0.58 -6.68 3.79
CA ILE A 19 0.08 -6.41 5.13
C ILE A 19 0.98 -7.08 6.16
N LYS A 20 1.07 -6.44 7.30
CA LYS A 20 1.74 -6.99 8.47
C LYS A 20 1.01 -6.55 9.73
N ARG A 21 1.31 -7.17 10.86
CA ARG A 21 0.82 -6.71 12.14
C ARG A 21 1.83 -5.73 12.75
N ASP A 22 1.30 -4.65 13.33
CA ASP A 22 2.13 -3.71 14.07
C ASP A 22 2.43 -4.24 15.48
N ALA A 23 3.08 -3.42 16.30
CA ALA A 23 3.43 -3.79 17.67
C ALA A 23 2.20 -4.07 18.55
N CYS A 24 1.06 -3.48 18.22
CA CYS A 24 -0.20 -3.68 18.94
C CYS A 24 -1.03 -4.85 18.40
N GLY A 25 -0.57 -5.51 17.33
CA GLY A 25 -1.26 -6.61 16.69
C GLY A 25 -2.27 -6.21 15.63
N ASP A 26 -2.38 -4.93 15.31
CA ASP A 26 -3.29 -4.45 14.28
C ASP A 26 -2.69 -4.62 12.88
N LEU A 27 -3.55 -4.92 11.90
CA LEU A 27 -3.10 -5.06 10.53
C LEU A 27 -2.83 -3.68 9.92
N ILE A 28 -1.66 -3.55 9.31
CA ILE A 28 -1.27 -2.36 8.57
C ILE A 28 -0.70 -2.73 7.21
N ALA A 29 -0.78 -1.81 6.26
CA ALA A 29 -0.11 -1.94 4.97
C ALA A 29 1.09 -0.99 4.97
N PRO A 30 2.32 -1.50 5.11
CA PRO A 30 3.49 -0.63 5.22
C PRO A 30 3.87 -0.01 3.89
N GLY A 31 4.51 1.14 3.97
CA GLY A 31 5.09 1.84 2.84
C GLY A 31 6.41 2.49 3.24
N LYS A 32 7.07 3.09 2.27
CA LYS A 32 8.34 3.77 2.50
C LYS A 32 8.20 4.98 3.44
N PHE A 33 7.05 5.68 3.36
CA PHE A 33 6.83 6.92 4.08
C PHE A 33 5.70 6.85 5.10
N GLY A 34 5.32 5.64 5.50
CA GLY A 34 4.29 5.45 6.49
C GLY A 34 3.53 4.15 6.27
N HIS A 35 2.28 4.13 6.65
CA HIS A 35 1.45 2.95 6.48
C HIS A 35 -0.03 3.29 6.38
N LEU A 36 -0.79 2.36 5.81
CA LEU A 36 -2.26 2.38 5.79
C LEU A 36 -2.79 1.56 6.95
N TYR A 37 -3.90 1.98 7.52
CA TYR A 37 -4.58 1.23 8.59
C TYR A 37 -6.08 1.46 8.52
N GLU A 38 -6.82 0.58 9.16
CA GLU A 38 -8.27 0.75 9.33
C GLU A 38 -8.52 1.60 10.58
N HIS A 39 -9.08 2.79 10.39
CA HIS A 39 -9.33 3.72 11.49
C HIS A 39 -10.62 3.37 12.25
N ASP A 40 -11.71 3.23 11.50
CA ASP A 40 -13.00 2.79 12.02
C ASP A 40 -13.81 2.12 10.91
N ALA A 41 -15.04 1.72 11.23
CA ALA A 41 -15.93 1.10 10.26
C ALA A 41 -16.24 2.09 9.11
N GLY A 42 -15.65 1.86 7.95
CA GLY A 42 -15.88 2.66 6.76
C GLY A 42 -14.88 3.77 6.51
N ARG A 43 -13.89 3.98 7.41
CA ARG A 43 -12.83 4.94 7.17
C ARG A 43 -11.46 4.31 7.39
N PHE A 44 -10.58 4.51 6.43
CA PHE A 44 -9.19 4.10 6.53
C PHE A 44 -8.32 5.34 6.72
N GLY A 45 -7.13 5.12 7.21
CA GLY A 45 -6.18 6.21 7.44
C GLY A 45 -4.82 5.91 6.86
N ILE A 46 -4.08 6.96 6.61
CA ILE A 46 -2.65 6.88 6.35
C ILE A 46 -1.90 7.60 7.46
N VAL A 47 -0.84 6.99 7.91
CA VAL A 47 0.15 7.65 8.75
C VAL A 47 1.29 8.04 7.85
N LEU A 48 1.49 9.34 7.65
CA LEU A 48 2.66 9.86 6.94
C LEU A 48 3.75 10.14 7.95
N GLU A 49 4.89 9.53 7.76
CA GLU A 49 6.03 9.67 8.66
C GLU A 49 7.16 10.39 7.94
N ALA A 50 7.81 11.32 8.65
CA ALA A 50 9.05 11.88 8.19
C ALA A 50 10.17 10.88 8.52
N PRO A 51 10.98 10.49 7.55
CA PRO A 51 12.15 9.67 7.85
C PRO A 51 13.15 10.43 8.75
N ALA A 52 14.13 9.71 9.33
CA ALA A 52 14.97 10.18 10.41
C ALA A 52 15.89 11.37 10.11
N ASP A 53 15.99 11.81 8.87
CA ASP A 53 16.85 12.94 8.47
C ASP A 53 15.97 14.15 8.17
N THR A 54 15.91 15.04 9.12
CA THR A 54 14.76 15.88 9.39
C THR A 54 14.59 17.16 8.56
N ALA A 55 15.63 17.72 7.99
CA ALA A 55 15.50 19.04 7.35
C ALA A 55 14.82 18.99 5.97
N ARG A 56 15.05 17.93 5.20
CA ARG A 56 14.39 17.71 3.91
C ARG A 56 12.97 17.17 4.06
N LEU A 57 12.65 16.63 5.17
CA LEU A 57 11.52 15.75 5.40
C LEU A 57 10.30 16.49 5.88
N ASP A 58 10.50 17.56 6.61
CA ASP A 58 9.43 18.48 6.93
C ASP A 58 8.78 19.03 5.66
N ARG A 59 9.56 19.33 4.65
CA ARG A 59 9.03 19.79 3.35
C ARG A 59 8.27 18.69 2.63
N THR A 60 8.80 17.47 2.62
CA THR A 60 8.16 16.34 1.96
C THR A 60 6.90 15.91 2.70
N LEU A 61 6.96 15.80 4.00
CA LEU A 61 5.81 15.48 4.83
C LEU A 61 4.71 16.54 4.65
N ARG A 62 5.08 17.80 4.72
CA ARG A 62 4.14 18.91 4.54
C ARG A 62 3.51 18.91 3.15
N ALA A 63 4.30 18.70 2.10
CA ALA A 63 3.80 18.64 0.73
C ALA A 63 2.82 17.48 0.55
N ARG A 64 3.15 16.31 1.09
CA ARG A 64 2.27 15.15 1.02
C ARG A 64 0.98 15.35 1.80
N LYS A 65 1.08 15.91 2.98
CA LYS A 65 -0.09 16.26 3.80
C LYS A 65 -1.02 17.21 3.04
N LEU A 66 -0.48 18.26 2.45
CA LEU A 66 -1.26 19.24 1.71
C LEU A 66 -1.92 18.62 0.47
N ARG A 67 -1.23 17.72 -0.23
CA ARG A 67 -1.83 16.99 -1.36
C ARG A 67 -3.00 16.11 -0.91
N ALA A 68 -2.86 15.45 0.21
CA ALA A 68 -3.94 14.62 0.76
C ALA A 68 -5.15 15.47 1.13
N ILE A 69 -4.94 16.59 1.80
CA ILE A 69 -6.02 17.51 2.20
C ILE A 69 -6.71 18.06 0.94
N ALA A 70 -5.96 18.45 -0.08
CA ALA A 70 -6.51 18.93 -1.34
C ALA A 70 -7.37 17.88 -2.05
N ALA A 71 -7.08 16.60 -1.85
CA ALA A 71 -7.85 15.49 -2.41
C ALA A 71 -9.05 15.07 -1.56
N GLY A 72 -9.30 15.73 -0.45
CA GLY A 72 -10.45 15.46 0.41
C GLY A 72 -10.15 14.61 1.64
N PHE A 73 -8.91 14.30 1.92
CA PHE A 73 -8.53 13.59 3.15
C PHE A 73 -8.79 14.51 4.35
N LEU A 74 -9.21 13.90 5.45
CA LEU A 74 -9.42 14.61 6.72
C LEU A 74 -8.17 14.47 7.59
N LEU A 75 -7.60 15.60 8.00
CA LEU A 75 -6.50 15.58 8.94
C LEU A 75 -7.04 15.19 10.32
N HIS A 76 -6.60 14.04 10.82
CA HIS A 76 -7.04 13.51 12.10
C HIS A 76 -6.09 13.88 13.24
N GLN A 77 -4.79 13.76 12.98
CA GLN A 77 -3.78 14.07 13.98
C GLN A 77 -2.51 14.54 13.27
N GLU A 78 -1.82 15.48 13.88
CA GLU A 78 -0.59 16.03 13.37
C GLU A 78 0.44 16.14 14.48
N GLY A 79 1.63 15.61 14.22
CA GLY A 79 2.79 15.75 15.09
C GLY A 79 3.96 16.38 14.33
N ASP A 80 5.09 16.52 15.00
CA ASP A 80 6.29 17.13 14.39
C ASP A 80 6.85 16.30 13.24
N CYS A 81 6.75 14.98 13.35
CA CYS A 81 7.34 14.04 12.39
C CYS A 81 6.32 13.12 11.75
N GLU A 82 5.02 13.31 12.01
CA GLU A 82 3.99 12.46 11.47
C GLU A 82 2.68 13.21 11.27
N ALA A 83 1.86 12.72 10.36
CA ALA A 83 0.50 13.20 10.16
C ALA A 83 -0.42 12.02 9.88
N ILE A 84 -1.57 11.99 10.49
CA ILE A 84 -2.60 10.97 10.28
C ILE A 84 -3.75 11.61 9.53
N LEU A 85 -4.05 11.07 8.35
CA LEU A 85 -5.12 11.57 7.51
C LEU A 85 -6.08 10.43 7.18
N LEU A 86 -7.37 10.72 7.24
CA LEU A 86 -8.42 9.74 6.98
C LEU A 86 -8.96 9.90 5.58
N PHE A 87 -9.29 8.78 4.95
CA PHE A 87 -9.85 8.77 3.61
C PHE A 87 -10.95 7.70 3.48
N ASP A 88 -11.75 7.83 2.44
CA ASP A 88 -12.81 6.88 2.14
C ASP A 88 -12.24 5.75 1.26
N PRO A 89 -12.26 4.49 1.75
CA PRO A 89 -11.76 3.36 0.95
C PRO A 89 -12.61 3.07 -0.29
N ALA A 90 -13.81 3.60 -0.38
CA ALA A 90 -14.64 3.49 -1.58
C ALA A 90 -14.28 4.51 -2.66
N ASP A 91 -13.56 5.57 -2.31
CA ASP A 91 -13.10 6.57 -3.27
C ASP A 91 -11.79 6.13 -3.92
N VAL A 92 -11.88 5.66 -5.14
CA VAL A 92 -10.73 5.13 -5.88
C VAL A 92 -9.61 6.16 -6.05
N LYS A 93 -9.96 7.42 -6.21
CA LYS A 93 -8.96 8.49 -6.34
C LYS A 93 -8.20 8.70 -5.04
N GLN A 94 -8.90 8.73 -3.92
CA GLN A 94 -8.28 8.84 -2.60
C GLN A 94 -7.41 7.62 -2.29
N VAL A 95 -7.90 6.42 -2.58
CA VAL A 95 -7.12 5.20 -2.40
C VAL A 95 -5.83 5.22 -3.21
N GLY A 96 -5.92 5.58 -4.49
CA GLY A 96 -4.74 5.68 -5.35
C GLY A 96 -3.72 6.69 -4.84
N LEU A 97 -4.19 7.82 -4.36
CA LEU A 97 -3.32 8.84 -3.77
C LEU A 97 -2.68 8.35 -2.46
N ALA A 98 -3.47 7.71 -1.59
CA ALA A 98 -2.96 7.17 -0.33
C ALA A 98 -1.81 6.18 -0.58
N ILE A 99 -2.00 5.25 -1.50
CA ILE A 99 -0.98 4.27 -1.86
C ILE A 99 0.30 4.95 -2.37
N ARG A 100 0.14 5.98 -3.20
CA ARG A 100 1.28 6.72 -3.74
C ARG A 100 1.99 7.57 -2.70
N LEU A 101 1.24 8.23 -1.82
CA LEU A 101 1.82 9.11 -0.81
C LEU A 101 2.72 8.37 0.17
N ILE A 102 2.32 7.18 0.61
CA ILE A 102 3.14 6.36 1.50
C ILE A 102 4.10 5.46 0.74
N GLN A 103 3.97 5.37 -0.58
CA GLN A 103 4.67 4.38 -1.40
C GLN A 103 4.49 2.97 -0.82
N ALA A 104 3.23 2.55 -0.74
CA ALA A 104 2.86 1.27 -0.16
C ALA A 104 3.58 0.11 -0.86
N LYS A 105 4.07 -0.81 -0.07
CA LYS A 105 4.72 -2.01 -0.59
C LYS A 105 3.67 -2.94 -1.16
N LYS A 106 3.86 -3.36 -2.41
CA LYS A 106 2.95 -4.26 -3.10
C LYS A 106 3.49 -5.67 -3.11
N ILE A 107 2.57 -6.62 -3.09
CA ILE A 107 2.92 -8.01 -3.32
C ILE A 107 3.37 -8.13 -4.78
N ARG A 108 4.58 -8.62 -4.97
CA ARG A 108 5.11 -8.88 -6.30
C ARG A 108 4.33 -10.03 -6.90
N LYS A 109 3.40 -9.72 -7.80
CA LYS A 109 2.78 -10.75 -8.60
C LYS A 109 3.69 -10.99 -9.79
N LEU A 110 4.25 -12.18 -9.87
CA LEU A 110 4.89 -12.62 -11.09
C LEU A 110 3.82 -12.56 -12.20
N PRO A 111 4.10 -11.86 -13.32
CA PRO A 111 3.17 -11.88 -14.42
C PRO A 111 2.91 -13.34 -14.79
N GLN A 112 1.65 -13.69 -14.97
CA GLN A 112 1.33 -15.04 -15.42
C GLN A 112 2.04 -15.28 -16.73
N PRO A 113 2.82 -16.37 -16.84
CA PRO A 113 3.52 -16.63 -18.07
C PRO A 113 2.52 -16.85 -19.22
N THR A 114 2.78 -16.22 -20.36
CA THR A 114 2.03 -16.47 -21.56
C THR A 114 2.23 -17.93 -22.01
N ASP A 115 1.33 -18.45 -22.84
CA ASP A 115 1.49 -19.81 -23.38
C ASP A 115 2.86 -20.01 -24.05
N ALA A 116 3.36 -18.98 -24.75
CA ALA A 116 4.68 -19.02 -25.34
C ALA A 116 5.79 -19.14 -24.29
N GLN A 117 5.67 -18.43 -23.18
CA GLN A 117 6.63 -18.51 -22.10
C GLN A 117 6.58 -19.84 -21.37
N LEU A 118 5.39 -20.40 -21.18
CA LEU A 118 5.23 -21.73 -20.62
C LEU A 118 5.85 -22.81 -21.50
N ARG A 119 5.67 -22.72 -22.81
CA ARG A 119 6.29 -23.63 -23.78
C ARG A 119 7.82 -23.51 -23.78
N ALA A 120 8.33 -22.29 -23.70
CA ALA A 120 9.76 -22.04 -23.62
C ALA A 120 10.36 -22.64 -22.36
N ARG A 121 9.68 -22.48 -21.21
CA ARG A 121 10.10 -23.07 -19.94
C ARG A 121 10.11 -24.60 -19.99
N ALA A 122 9.07 -25.19 -20.57
CA ALA A 122 8.97 -26.65 -20.72
C ALA A 122 10.09 -27.19 -21.60
N LEU A 123 10.37 -26.52 -22.72
CA LEU A 123 11.47 -26.89 -23.60
C LEU A 123 12.83 -26.75 -22.95
N PHE A 124 13.04 -25.66 -22.20
CA PHE A 124 14.27 -25.41 -21.49
C PHE A 124 14.51 -26.44 -20.40
N SER A 125 13.48 -26.78 -19.65
CA SER A 125 13.54 -27.80 -18.60
C SER A 125 13.83 -29.18 -19.19
N SER A 126 13.21 -29.51 -20.32
CA SER A 126 13.44 -30.77 -21.04
C SER A 126 14.89 -30.89 -21.55
N LYS A 127 15.41 -29.82 -22.15
CA LYS A 127 16.80 -29.77 -22.60
C LYS A 127 17.79 -29.89 -21.44
N ALA A 128 17.52 -29.25 -20.31
CA ALA A 128 18.37 -29.35 -19.12
C ALA A 128 18.41 -30.77 -18.57
N ARG A 129 17.29 -31.49 -18.63
CA ARG A 129 17.21 -32.90 -18.21
C ARG A 129 17.95 -33.82 -19.15
N SER A 130 17.89 -33.58 -20.45
CA SER A 130 18.55 -34.45 -21.45
C SER A 130 20.06 -34.25 -21.49
N ARG A 131 20.60 -33.15 -20.95
CA ARG A 131 22.04 -32.87 -20.87
C ARG A 131 22.70 -33.45 -19.62
N ARG A 132 21.97 -33.96 -18.66
CA ARG A 132 22.54 -34.62 -17.51
C ARG A 132 22.83 -36.03 -17.85
N PRO A 133 24.07 -36.50 -17.68
CA PRO A 133 24.42 -37.91 -17.85
C PRO A 133 23.72 -38.80 -16.82
#